data_0dc00a82f030d38862fe727137a973e9
#
_entry.id   0dc00a82f030d38862fe727137a973e9
#
_cell.length_a   1.000
_cell.length_b   1.000
_cell.length_c   1.000
_cell.angle_alpha   90.00
_cell.angle_beta   90.00
_cell.angle_gamma   90.00
#
_symmetry.space_group_name_H-M   'P 1'
#
loop_
_entity.id
_entity.type
_entity.pdbx_description
1 polymer ?
#
loop_
_entity_poly.entity_id
_entity_poly.type
_entity_poly.pdbx_seq_one_letter_code
_entity_poly.pdbx_strand_id
1 'polypeptide(L)'
;ACLVGSEMCIRDRFDTGWESGAEIHVNEGMNHFDGISALAFCRERQALPDGDNGRGVHQQAVITAIIKKMMSPAMLRGASDIIDSVSDGVDTNFTSSQIQSLIKTQLRTNAKWNIYSVAADGTGGTDICYSSGDEELYVTYPDENSVAEVSELIKKVKDGETIEGSVSTE
;
A
#
# COMPACT_ATOMS: atom_id res chain seq x y z
N ALA A 1 4.73 -10.03 7.11
CA ALA A 1 4.29 -9.87 5.71
C ALA A 1 5.40 -10.36 4.78
N CYS A 2 5.03 -11.03 3.69
CA CYS A 2 5.97 -11.45 2.64
C CYS A 2 5.82 -10.49 1.46
N LEU A 3 6.91 -9.86 1.06
CA LEU A 3 6.93 -8.94 -0.07
C LEU A 3 7.84 -9.48 -1.17
N VAL A 4 7.45 -9.28 -2.40
CA VAL A 4 8.26 -9.52 -3.59
C VAL A 4 8.85 -8.17 -3.99
N GLY A 5 10.17 -8.07 -4.02
CA GLY A 5 10.87 -6.84 -4.40
C GLY A 5 12.17 -7.15 -5.11
N SER A 6 12.67 -6.20 -5.89
CA SER A 6 14.01 -6.26 -6.49
C SER A 6 15.09 -6.15 -5.40
N GLU A 7 16.29 -6.68 -5.67
CA GLU A 7 17.44 -6.49 -4.76
C GLU A 7 17.71 -5.02 -4.53
N MET A 8 17.42 -4.57 -3.33
CA MET A 8 17.69 -3.21 -2.92
C MET A 8 18.16 -3.19 -1.47
N CYS A 9 19.39 -2.75 -1.27
CA CYS A 9 19.92 -2.44 0.04
C CYS A 9 19.46 -1.05 0.41
N ILE A 10 18.41 -0.93 1.19
CA ILE A 10 17.89 0.35 1.63
C ILE A 10 18.60 0.70 2.95
N ARG A 11 19.52 1.66 2.88
CA ARG A 11 20.02 2.34 4.06
C ARG A 11 19.07 3.47 4.39
N ASP A 12 18.07 3.18 5.17
CA ASP A 12 17.21 4.23 5.69
C ASP A 12 17.75 4.72 7.03
N ARG A 13 18.22 5.97 7.03
CA ARG A 13 18.43 6.74 8.26
C ARG A 13 17.09 7.39 8.59
N PHE A 14 16.31 6.76 9.43
CA PHE A 14 15.18 7.43 10.05
C PHE A 14 15.69 8.50 11.02
N ASP A 15 15.78 9.72 10.55
CA ASP A 15 15.90 10.89 11.40
C ASP A 15 14.50 11.43 11.75
N THR A 16 13.70 10.57 12.34
CA THR A 16 12.32 10.94 12.76
C THR A 16 12.23 11.23 14.26
N GLY A 17 13.36 11.35 14.97
CA GLY A 17 13.34 11.45 16.44
C GLY A 17 12.86 10.17 17.14
N TRP A 18 12.51 9.14 16.38
CA TRP A 18 12.19 7.79 16.83
C TRP A 18 13.37 6.91 16.46
N GLU A 19 14.11 6.55 17.44
CA GLU A 19 15.30 5.69 17.50
C GLU A 19 15.90 5.23 16.15
N SER A 20 17.07 5.85 15.88
CA SER A 20 18.22 5.34 15.12
C SER A 20 17.98 4.31 14.00
N GLY A 21 18.07 4.80 12.76
CA GLY A 21 18.57 4.13 11.59
C GLY A 21 18.53 2.60 11.57
N ALA A 22 17.32 2.01 11.35
CA ALA A 22 17.27 0.59 11.05
C ALA A 22 17.77 0.39 9.62
N GLU A 23 18.92 -0.26 9.45
CA GLU A 23 19.38 -0.74 8.17
C GLU A 23 18.56 -1.99 7.82
N ILE A 24 17.76 -1.93 6.78
CA ILE A 24 17.03 -3.08 6.27
C ILE A 24 17.64 -3.56 4.96
N HIS A 25 17.77 -4.86 4.82
CA HIS A 25 18.18 -5.50 3.58
C HIS A 25 16.95 -6.05 2.88
N VAL A 26 16.74 -5.66 1.63
CA VAL A 26 15.67 -6.16 0.79
C VAL A 26 16.29 -6.98 -0.33
N ASN A 27 15.90 -8.24 -0.43
CA ASN A 27 16.36 -9.14 -1.47
C ASN A 27 15.35 -9.21 -2.62
N GLU A 28 15.81 -9.62 -3.79
CA GLU A 28 14.88 -9.97 -4.86
C GLU A 28 13.99 -11.14 -4.43
N GLY A 29 12.68 -11.03 -4.66
CA GLY A 29 11.71 -12.05 -4.32
C GLY A 29 11.05 -11.85 -2.94
N MET A 30 10.94 -12.93 -2.18
CA MET A 30 10.20 -12.97 -0.91
C MET A 30 11.02 -12.40 0.24
N ASN A 31 10.47 -11.37 0.90
CA ASN A 31 11.03 -10.77 2.10
C ASN A 31 10.09 -10.92 3.28
N HIS A 32 10.65 -11.06 4.48
CA HIS A 32 9.93 -11.07 5.75
C HIS A 32 10.23 -9.80 6.52
N PHE A 33 9.24 -8.93 6.65
CA PHE A 33 9.37 -7.70 7.40
C PHE A 33 8.55 -7.77 8.69
N ASP A 34 9.10 -7.23 9.76
CA ASP A 34 8.35 -6.77 10.92
C ASP A 34 7.72 -5.40 10.65
N GLY A 35 7.03 -4.81 11.63
CA GLY A 35 6.35 -3.52 11.44
C GLY A 35 7.33 -2.37 11.16
N ILE A 36 8.50 -2.38 11.79
CA ILE A 36 9.54 -1.33 11.64
C ILE A 36 10.15 -1.44 10.24
N SER A 37 10.55 -2.62 9.83
CA SER A 37 11.13 -2.87 8.52
C SER A 37 10.15 -2.61 7.38
N ALA A 38 8.87 -2.97 7.55
CA ALA A 38 7.82 -2.66 6.59
C ALA A 38 7.58 -1.15 6.46
N LEU A 39 7.61 -0.42 7.58
CA LEU A 39 7.50 1.03 7.58
C LEU A 39 8.71 1.69 6.90
N ALA A 40 9.92 1.20 7.19
CA ALA A 40 11.14 1.64 6.53
C ALA A 40 11.03 1.48 5.02
N PHE A 41 10.64 0.29 4.57
CA PHE A 41 10.44 0.00 3.15
C PHE A 41 9.40 0.90 2.48
N CYS A 42 8.30 1.21 3.16
CA CYS A 42 7.26 2.12 2.67
C CYS A 42 7.69 3.59 2.59
N ARG A 43 8.71 3.99 3.35
CA ARG A 43 9.15 5.39 3.44
C ARG A 43 10.39 5.69 2.61
N GLU A 44 11.10 4.65 2.16
CA GLU A 44 12.28 4.83 1.33
C GLU A 44 11.95 5.57 0.03
N ARG A 45 12.74 6.57 -0.28
CA ARG A 45 12.61 7.41 -1.47
C ARG A 45 13.95 7.73 -2.12
N GLN A 46 15.01 7.91 -1.29
CA GLN A 46 16.28 8.44 -1.77
C GLN A 46 17.14 7.40 -2.48
N ALA A 47 17.02 6.13 -2.10
CA ALA A 47 17.74 5.03 -2.74
C ALA A 47 17.00 4.49 -4.00
N LEU A 48 15.81 5.02 -4.30
CA LEU A 48 15.00 4.57 -5.43
C LEU A 48 15.33 5.36 -6.69
N PRO A 49 15.56 4.68 -7.85
CA PRO A 49 15.77 5.37 -9.13
C PRO A 49 14.61 6.29 -9.50
N ASP A 50 13.38 5.85 -9.21
CA ASP A 50 12.14 6.54 -9.54
C ASP A 50 11.61 7.43 -8.39
N GLY A 51 12.40 7.62 -7.35
CA GLY A 51 12.10 8.52 -6.23
C GLY A 51 10.71 8.28 -5.62
N ASP A 52 9.82 9.25 -5.79
CA ASP A 52 8.48 9.22 -5.19
C ASP A 52 7.57 8.15 -5.79
N ASN A 53 7.65 7.91 -7.09
CA ASN A 53 6.89 6.85 -7.78
C ASN A 53 7.30 5.47 -7.26
N GLY A 54 8.60 5.23 -7.08
CA GLY A 54 9.12 4.00 -6.48
C GLY A 54 8.58 3.77 -5.06
N ARG A 55 8.52 4.83 -4.25
CA ARG A 55 7.90 4.78 -2.92
C ARG A 55 6.43 4.35 -3.01
N GLY A 56 5.66 4.88 -3.96
CA GLY A 56 4.28 4.48 -4.21
C GLY A 56 4.14 2.98 -4.51
N VAL A 57 5.02 2.43 -5.33
CA VAL A 57 5.07 0.98 -5.63
C VAL A 57 5.35 0.17 -4.37
N HIS A 58 6.29 0.59 -3.53
CA HIS A 58 6.60 -0.08 -2.27
C HIS A 58 5.40 -0.08 -1.31
N GLN A 59 4.71 1.04 -1.18
CA GLN A 59 3.49 1.14 -0.36
C GLN A 59 2.40 0.20 -0.86
N GLN A 60 2.14 0.16 -2.16
CA GLN A 60 1.17 -0.75 -2.77
C GLN A 60 1.55 -2.22 -2.54
N ALA A 61 2.83 -2.57 -2.63
CA ALA A 61 3.32 -3.92 -2.36
C ALA A 61 3.06 -4.34 -0.90
N VAL A 62 3.36 -3.45 0.07
CA VAL A 62 3.10 -3.72 1.50
C VAL A 62 1.60 -3.88 1.77
N ILE A 63 0.77 -2.97 1.25
CA ILE A 63 -0.69 -3.05 1.41
C ILE A 63 -1.22 -4.36 0.83
N THR A 64 -0.77 -4.73 -0.37
CA THR A 64 -1.16 -6.00 -1.03
C THR A 64 -0.78 -7.20 -0.17
N ALA A 65 0.44 -7.22 0.39
CA ALA A 65 0.89 -8.31 1.27
C ALA A 65 0.08 -8.37 2.57
N ILE A 66 -0.28 -7.23 3.16
CA ILE A 66 -1.13 -7.15 4.34
C ILE A 66 -2.52 -7.73 4.02
N ILE A 67 -3.15 -7.30 2.92
CA ILE A 67 -4.47 -7.80 2.51
C ILE A 67 -4.43 -9.32 2.31
N LYS A 68 -3.45 -9.83 1.57
CA LYS A 68 -3.26 -11.27 1.37
C LYS A 68 -3.18 -12.03 2.70
N LYS A 69 -2.36 -11.55 3.62
CA LYS A 69 -2.20 -12.16 4.94
C LYS A 69 -3.48 -12.10 5.75
N MET A 70 -4.17 -10.96 5.76
CA MET A 70 -5.44 -10.78 6.47
C MET A 70 -6.56 -11.66 5.92
N MET A 71 -6.59 -11.91 4.62
CA MET A 71 -7.60 -12.78 3.98
C MET A 71 -7.37 -14.28 4.23
N SER A 72 -6.24 -14.66 4.84
CA SER A 72 -6.01 -16.06 5.18
C SER A 72 -6.99 -16.57 6.25
N PRO A 73 -7.49 -17.81 6.17
CA PRO A 73 -8.45 -18.34 7.13
C PRO A 73 -7.93 -18.36 8.58
N ALA A 74 -6.62 -18.45 8.78
CA ALA A 74 -6.00 -18.41 10.09
C ALA A 74 -6.14 -17.01 10.73
N MET A 75 -5.86 -15.97 9.97
CA MET A 75 -5.95 -14.57 10.43
C MET A 75 -7.42 -14.14 10.63
N LEU A 76 -8.33 -14.54 9.74
CA LEU A 76 -9.75 -14.21 9.85
C LEU A 76 -10.42 -14.81 11.09
N ARG A 77 -9.96 -15.97 11.57
CA ARG A 77 -10.44 -16.56 12.84
C ARG A 77 -10.01 -15.75 14.07
N GLY A 78 -8.87 -15.05 14.00
CA GLY A 78 -8.39 -14.14 15.05
C GLY A 78 -8.67 -12.66 14.76
N ALA A 79 -9.58 -12.35 13.84
CA ALA A 79 -9.79 -10.99 13.36
C ALA A 79 -10.27 -10.02 14.46
N SER A 80 -10.99 -10.48 15.46
CA SER A 80 -11.41 -9.62 16.58
C SER A 80 -10.22 -9.00 17.29
N ASP A 81 -9.20 -9.79 17.62
CA ASP A 81 -8.01 -9.31 18.32
C ASP A 81 -7.21 -8.33 17.46
N ILE A 82 -7.21 -8.54 16.13
CA ILE A 82 -6.54 -7.65 15.18
C ILE A 82 -7.28 -6.32 15.11
N ILE A 83 -8.62 -6.36 14.99
CA ILE A 83 -9.46 -5.15 14.93
C ILE A 83 -9.26 -4.32 16.20
N ASP A 84 -9.28 -4.96 17.35
CA ASP A 84 -9.07 -4.29 18.64
C ASP A 84 -7.67 -3.65 18.72
N SER A 85 -6.65 -4.30 18.15
CA SER A 85 -5.27 -3.81 18.15
C SER A 85 -5.03 -2.61 17.23
N VAL A 86 -5.85 -2.44 16.18
CA VAL A 86 -5.69 -1.36 15.19
C VAL A 86 -6.79 -0.30 15.26
N SER A 87 -7.76 -0.48 16.17
CA SER A 87 -8.94 0.41 16.28
C SER A 87 -8.58 1.88 16.48
N ASP A 88 -7.50 2.15 17.21
CA ASP A 88 -7.05 3.51 17.50
C ASP A 88 -6.32 4.16 16.30
N GLY A 89 -5.91 3.37 15.32
CA GLY A 89 -5.17 3.84 14.14
C GLY A 89 -5.99 3.86 12.84
N VAL A 90 -7.24 3.41 12.88
CA VAL A 90 -8.10 3.31 11.69
C VAL A 90 -9.43 4.00 11.92
N ASP A 91 -9.67 5.07 11.16
CA ASP A 91 -10.96 5.74 11.12
C ASP A 91 -11.81 5.17 9.97
N THR A 92 -12.99 4.65 10.29
CA THR A 92 -13.88 4.03 9.31
C THR A 92 -15.36 4.27 9.66
N ASN A 93 -16.19 4.36 8.62
CA ASN A 93 -17.64 4.41 8.77
C ASN A 93 -18.30 3.01 8.80
N PHE A 94 -17.51 1.93 8.70
CA PHE A 94 -18.02 0.57 8.90
C PHE A 94 -18.31 0.31 10.37
N THR A 95 -19.50 -0.19 10.65
CA THR A 95 -19.83 -0.65 12.01
C THR A 95 -19.18 -2.00 12.31
N SER A 96 -18.93 -2.28 13.59
CA SER A 96 -18.37 -3.58 14.01
C SER A 96 -19.21 -4.77 13.52
N SER A 97 -20.55 -4.61 13.46
CA SER A 97 -21.44 -5.66 12.94
C SER A 97 -21.27 -5.89 11.43
N GLN A 98 -21.03 -4.85 10.66
CA GLN A 98 -20.74 -4.97 9.22
C GLN A 98 -19.39 -5.66 8.98
N ILE A 99 -18.37 -5.29 9.75
CA ILE A 99 -17.04 -5.93 9.67
C ILE A 99 -17.16 -7.42 10.02
N GLN A 100 -17.84 -7.77 11.11
CA GLN A 100 -18.08 -9.17 11.50
C GLN A 100 -18.86 -9.95 10.43
N SER A 101 -19.82 -9.33 9.77
CA SER A 101 -20.58 -9.97 8.68
C SER A 101 -19.71 -10.25 7.46
N LEU A 102 -18.80 -9.31 7.11
CA LEU A 102 -17.81 -9.51 6.04
C LEU A 102 -16.87 -10.67 6.36
N ILE A 103 -16.33 -10.71 7.59
CA ILE A 103 -15.45 -11.79 8.05
C ILE A 103 -16.15 -13.15 7.97
N LYS A 104 -17.38 -13.26 8.49
CA LYS A 104 -18.18 -14.49 8.42
C LYS A 104 -18.44 -14.92 6.98
N THR A 105 -18.74 -13.98 6.10
CA THR A 105 -18.94 -14.25 4.68
C THR A 105 -17.67 -14.76 4.04
N GLN A 106 -16.53 -14.10 4.29
CA GLN A 106 -15.23 -14.53 3.76
C GLN A 106 -14.85 -15.94 4.24
N LEU A 107 -15.01 -16.23 5.53
CA LEU A 107 -14.74 -17.55 6.08
C LEU A 107 -15.64 -18.65 5.48
N ARG A 108 -16.91 -18.33 5.19
CA ARG A 108 -17.86 -19.26 4.61
C ARG A 108 -17.60 -19.53 3.13
N THR A 109 -17.28 -18.48 2.37
CA THR A 109 -17.12 -18.58 0.91
C THR A 109 -15.71 -18.94 0.50
N ASN A 110 -14.73 -18.61 1.33
CA ASN A 110 -13.30 -18.66 1.01
C ASN A 110 -13.01 -18.01 -0.35
N ALA A 111 -13.69 -16.90 -0.63
CA ALA A 111 -13.58 -16.21 -1.90
C ALA A 111 -12.15 -15.68 -2.11
N LYS A 112 -11.62 -15.85 -3.31
CA LYS A 112 -10.34 -15.27 -3.71
C LYS A 112 -10.55 -13.81 -4.09
N TRP A 113 -9.62 -12.98 -3.66
CA TRP A 113 -9.60 -11.56 -4.00
C TRP A 113 -8.56 -11.29 -5.08
N ASN A 114 -8.95 -10.58 -6.10
CA ASN A 114 -8.04 -10.04 -7.09
C ASN A 114 -7.70 -8.60 -6.67
N ILE A 115 -6.43 -8.34 -6.43
CA ILE A 115 -5.93 -7.03 -6.03
C ILE A 115 -5.26 -6.39 -7.23
N TYR A 116 -5.67 -5.19 -7.57
CA TYR A 116 -5.11 -4.41 -8.65
C TYR A 116 -4.44 -3.17 -8.08
N SER A 117 -3.20 -2.94 -8.51
CA SER A 117 -2.44 -1.75 -8.16
C SER A 117 -2.25 -0.90 -9.40
N VAL A 118 -2.73 0.32 -9.36
CA VAL A 118 -2.59 1.28 -10.46
C VAL A 118 -2.13 2.62 -9.90
N ALA A 119 -1.37 3.36 -10.69
CA ALA A 119 -0.93 4.70 -10.36
C ALA A 119 -1.12 5.62 -11.58
N ALA A 120 -1.57 6.84 -11.35
CA ALA A 120 -1.56 7.87 -12.38
C ALA A 120 -0.16 8.48 -12.47
N ASP A 121 0.27 8.74 -13.69
CA ASP A 121 1.57 9.35 -13.99
C ASP A 121 1.48 10.86 -14.07
N GLY A 122 2.65 11.53 -14.05
CA GLY A 122 2.70 12.98 -14.17
C GLY A 122 4.11 13.52 -14.35
N THR A 123 4.19 14.82 -14.57
CA THR A 123 5.46 15.54 -14.76
C THR A 123 5.79 16.38 -13.52
N GLY A 124 7.01 16.25 -13.01
CA GLY A 124 7.48 17.04 -11.88
C GLY A 124 7.70 18.49 -12.24
N GLY A 125 7.43 19.38 -11.29
CA GLY A 125 7.66 20.82 -11.41
C GLY A 125 7.64 21.51 -10.06
N THR A 126 7.62 22.85 -10.05
CA THR A 126 7.45 23.66 -8.85
C THR A 126 6.26 24.60 -9.02
N ASP A 127 5.47 24.73 -7.97
CA ASP A 127 4.33 25.64 -7.96
C ASP A 127 3.96 26.06 -6.53
N ILE A 128 3.18 27.12 -6.43
CA ILE A 128 2.62 27.59 -5.17
C ILE A 128 1.38 26.75 -4.85
N CYS A 129 1.42 26.05 -3.69
CA CYS A 129 0.32 25.25 -3.23
C CYS A 129 -0.57 26.03 -2.26
N TYR A 130 -1.85 25.63 -2.15
CA TYR A 130 -2.82 26.26 -1.24
C TYR A 130 -2.29 26.41 0.22
N SER A 131 -1.50 25.45 0.67
CA SER A 131 -0.96 25.43 2.04
C SER A 131 0.44 26.03 2.19
N SER A 132 1.10 26.43 1.09
CA SER A 132 2.50 26.90 1.12
C SER A 132 2.65 28.43 1.21
N GLY A 133 1.54 29.19 1.20
CA GLY A 133 1.61 30.65 1.11
C GLY A 133 2.27 31.08 -0.18
N ASP A 134 3.36 31.85 -0.09
CA ASP A 134 4.13 32.34 -1.26
C ASP A 134 5.34 31.42 -1.57
N GLU A 135 5.49 30.27 -0.90
CA GLU A 135 6.60 29.37 -1.10
C GLU A 135 6.29 28.37 -2.23
N GLU A 136 7.20 28.29 -3.21
CA GLU A 136 7.14 27.26 -4.27
C GLU A 136 7.57 25.91 -3.71
N LEU A 137 6.72 24.92 -3.88
CA LEU A 137 6.99 23.53 -3.52
C LEU A 137 7.12 22.66 -4.75
N TYR A 138 7.85 21.54 -4.62
CA TYR A 138 7.86 20.53 -5.65
C TYR A 138 6.47 19.89 -5.75
N VAL A 139 5.92 19.89 -6.97
CA VAL A 139 4.61 19.31 -7.30
C VAL A 139 4.73 18.35 -8.48
N THR A 140 3.75 17.48 -8.62
CA THR A 140 3.59 16.66 -9.81
C THR A 140 2.32 17.09 -10.53
N TYR A 141 2.44 17.54 -11.77
CA TYR A 141 1.32 17.84 -12.65
C TYR A 141 0.82 16.50 -13.24
N PRO A 142 -0.43 16.10 -12.96
CA PRO A 142 -0.96 14.84 -13.46
C PRO A 142 -1.02 14.81 -14.97
N ASP A 143 -0.68 13.69 -15.61
CA ASP A 143 -0.97 13.45 -17.01
C ASP A 143 -2.45 13.08 -17.15
N GLU A 144 -3.21 13.90 -17.92
CA GLU A 144 -4.66 13.72 -18.06
C GLU A 144 -5.03 12.38 -18.72
N ASN A 145 -4.20 11.88 -19.65
CA ASN A 145 -4.44 10.59 -20.29
C ASN A 145 -4.24 9.44 -19.29
N SER A 146 -3.16 9.51 -18.50
CA SER A 146 -2.90 8.52 -17.46
C SER A 146 -4.01 8.51 -16.41
N VAL A 147 -4.49 9.67 -15.98
CA VAL A 147 -5.63 9.79 -15.05
C VAL A 147 -6.90 9.18 -15.65
N ALA A 148 -7.16 9.41 -16.96
CA ALA A 148 -8.31 8.84 -17.64
C ALA A 148 -8.22 7.31 -17.73
N GLU A 149 -7.05 6.77 -18.08
CA GLU A 149 -6.81 5.32 -18.13
C GLU A 149 -7.02 4.66 -16.76
N VAL A 150 -6.43 5.22 -15.70
CA VAL A 150 -6.61 4.71 -14.33
C VAL A 150 -8.09 4.75 -13.92
N SER A 151 -8.80 5.84 -14.27
CA SER A 151 -10.23 5.97 -13.98
C SER A 151 -11.07 4.91 -14.70
N GLU A 152 -10.72 4.57 -15.93
CA GLU A 152 -11.38 3.47 -16.67
C GLU A 152 -11.09 2.11 -16.04
N LEU A 153 -9.84 1.84 -15.65
CA LEU A 153 -9.48 0.59 -14.97
C LEU A 153 -10.26 0.42 -13.66
N ILE A 154 -10.38 1.49 -12.86
CA ILE A 154 -11.18 1.49 -11.62
C ILE A 154 -12.66 1.17 -11.92
N LYS A 155 -13.23 1.76 -12.98
CA LYS A 155 -14.62 1.48 -13.38
C LYS A 155 -14.80 0.02 -13.77
N LYS A 156 -13.91 -0.53 -14.61
CA LYS A 156 -13.94 -1.95 -15.02
C LYS A 156 -13.94 -2.88 -13.81
N VAL A 157 -13.01 -2.66 -12.86
CA VAL A 157 -12.95 -3.46 -11.63
C VAL A 157 -14.23 -3.32 -10.79
N LYS A 158 -14.77 -2.10 -10.67
CA LYS A 158 -16.04 -1.86 -9.97
C LYS A 158 -17.21 -2.59 -10.62
N ASP A 159 -17.20 -2.71 -11.95
CA ASP A 159 -18.23 -3.44 -12.71
C ASP A 159 -18.00 -4.96 -12.72
N GLY A 160 -16.97 -5.45 -12.02
CA GLY A 160 -16.65 -6.86 -11.86
C GLY A 160 -15.80 -7.44 -12.97
N GLU A 161 -15.22 -6.62 -13.82
CA GLU A 161 -14.30 -7.05 -14.86
C GLU A 161 -12.92 -7.37 -14.28
N THR A 162 -12.23 -8.33 -14.89
CA THR A 162 -10.84 -8.66 -14.58
C THR A 162 -9.93 -7.88 -15.51
N ILE A 163 -8.97 -7.16 -14.96
CA ILE A 163 -7.94 -6.45 -15.73
C ILE A 163 -6.59 -7.16 -15.59
N GLU A 164 -5.67 -6.89 -16.52
CA GLU A 164 -4.32 -7.45 -16.45
C GLU A 164 -3.54 -6.89 -15.24
N GLY A 165 -2.58 -7.66 -14.72
CA GLY A 165 -1.74 -7.24 -13.60
C GLY A 165 -2.34 -7.50 -12.22
N SER A 166 -3.43 -8.30 -12.12
CA SER A 166 -3.98 -8.67 -10.81
C SER A 166 -3.06 -9.61 -10.04
N VAL A 167 -3.01 -9.40 -8.72
CA VAL A 167 -2.38 -10.32 -7.77
C VAL A 167 -3.47 -11.00 -6.95
N SER A 168 -3.62 -12.32 -7.14
CA SER A 168 -4.64 -13.10 -6.44
C SER A 168 -4.22 -13.41 -5.00
N THR A 169 -5.18 -13.43 -4.08
CA THR A 169 -5.01 -14.02 -2.74
C THR A 169 -5.16 -15.54 -2.88
N GLU A 170 -4.08 -16.28 -2.72
CA GLU A 170 -4.11 -17.73 -2.64
C GLU A 170 -4.52 -18.22 -1.26
#